data_296c96b2651429c2a791b11c21b89cf1
#
_entry.id   296c96b2651429c2a791b11c21b89cf1
#
_cell.length_a   1.000
_cell.length_b   1.000
_cell.length_c   1.000
_cell.angle_alpha   90.00
_cell.angle_beta   90.00
_cell.angle_gamma   90.00
#
_symmetry.space_group_name_H-M   'P 1'
#
loop_
_entity.id
_entity.type
_entity.pdbx_description
1 polymer ?
#
loop_
_entity_poly.entity_id
_entity_poly.type
_entity_poly.pdbx_seq_one_letter_code
_entity_poly.pdbx_strand_id
1 'polypeptide(L)'
;MENWGAAELRALFGGSADVAERQIMAGGQKLDVLFLDGLTSGGDIAGQVLRPLMQTVQPGSMQAVLAQAEQARVYCAVAERVTAPEDAADKLLHGYCVVVFPGTGAALCFETKTDTRRGPSAPESENTVKGAKDAFTETMRINTSLLRRHLRSAQLRFVQKTVGLRSQTAVTVCFLADLTDPALVRRMEQRLAAIDIDGMLTPTSVEEYVTGSRKTAFPLLQYTERPDTFCQGLLNGQVGLLVDGLPLGYLAPVDLGILMKSTEDRAVDYISATCLRVLRYLALLAALLLPGLYVAMATYHQEMIPTKLLLAIIDSKQEVPFDTVFEVIGLLAAFELLQEAGLHLPQAIGTAVSIIGGLAVGTTAVDARLISPAALIVAASAGICGFTLPSRDLSDAIRVWRFALAILAGVGGLFALTAGGVLLLIHLSGLTSLDVSYLTPFSDARAARAILRPRLIRQKWREAALRPQDLRNQGDGT
;
A
#
# COMPACT_ATOMS: atom_id res chain seq x y z
N MET A 1 -3.58 -22.87 -38.53
CA MET A 1 -4.15 -22.67 -37.17
C MET A 1 -3.26 -23.46 -36.24
N GLU A 2 -2.52 -22.80 -35.38
CA GLU A 2 -1.68 -23.46 -34.38
C GLU A 2 -2.57 -24.23 -33.40
N ASN A 3 -2.19 -25.47 -33.15
CA ASN A 3 -2.91 -26.35 -32.23
C ASN A 3 -2.44 -25.97 -30.83
N TRP A 4 -3.17 -25.09 -30.16
CA TRP A 4 -2.87 -24.70 -28.79
C TRP A 4 -3.74 -25.47 -27.79
N GLY A 5 -3.30 -25.56 -26.54
CA GLY A 5 -3.94 -26.28 -25.48
C GLY A 5 -3.94 -25.54 -24.14
N ALA A 6 -4.44 -26.20 -23.10
CA ALA A 6 -4.50 -25.64 -21.75
C ALA A 6 -3.13 -25.24 -21.19
N ALA A 7 -2.07 -25.98 -21.54
CA ALA A 7 -0.70 -25.66 -21.08
C ALA A 7 -0.20 -24.31 -21.60
N GLU A 8 -0.48 -23.99 -22.87
CA GLU A 8 -0.08 -22.69 -23.46
C GLU A 8 -0.88 -21.56 -22.86
N LEU A 9 -2.19 -21.73 -22.68
CA LEU A 9 -3.05 -20.74 -22.00
C LEU A 9 -2.56 -20.50 -20.57
N ARG A 10 -2.22 -21.54 -19.83
CA ARG A 10 -1.67 -21.43 -18.47
C ARG A 10 -0.31 -20.75 -18.44
N ALA A 11 0.53 -20.98 -19.45
CA ALA A 11 1.84 -20.36 -19.55
C ALA A 11 1.76 -18.83 -19.66
N LEU A 12 0.71 -18.28 -20.29
CA LEU A 12 0.47 -16.83 -20.33
C LEU A 12 0.33 -16.22 -18.95
N PHE A 13 -0.24 -16.97 -18.01
CA PHE A 13 -0.37 -16.57 -16.60
C PHE A 13 0.82 -16.98 -15.74
N GLY A 14 1.85 -17.64 -16.32
CA GLY A 14 3.09 -18.01 -15.65
C GLY A 14 2.93 -18.83 -14.38
N GLY A 15 1.90 -19.65 -14.29
CA GLY A 15 1.64 -20.47 -13.10
C GLY A 15 1.07 -19.69 -11.90
N SER A 16 0.40 -18.57 -12.15
CA SER A 16 -0.27 -17.79 -11.10
C SER A 16 -1.23 -18.65 -10.27
N ALA A 17 -1.23 -18.51 -8.95
CA ALA A 17 -1.95 -19.39 -8.02
C ALA A 17 -3.48 -19.27 -8.11
N ASP A 18 -3.99 -18.17 -8.68
CA ASP A 18 -5.44 -17.96 -8.89
C ASP A 18 -6.00 -18.61 -10.16
N VAL A 19 -5.15 -19.19 -11.02
CA VAL A 19 -5.56 -19.93 -12.21
C VAL A 19 -5.88 -21.37 -11.84
N ALA A 20 -7.16 -21.68 -11.78
CA ALA A 20 -7.63 -23.04 -11.53
C ALA A 20 -7.82 -23.81 -12.83
N GLU A 21 -7.37 -25.06 -12.86
CA GLU A 21 -7.51 -25.99 -13.98
C GLU A 21 -8.19 -27.27 -13.51
N ARG A 22 -9.13 -27.76 -14.29
CA ARG A 22 -9.79 -29.04 -14.05
C ARG A 22 -9.98 -29.80 -15.34
N GLN A 23 -9.59 -31.06 -15.36
CA GLN A 23 -9.89 -31.98 -16.46
C GLN A 23 -11.23 -32.67 -16.24
N ILE A 24 -12.03 -32.77 -17.30
CA ILE A 24 -13.33 -33.46 -17.32
C ILE A 24 -13.42 -34.39 -18.51
N MET A 25 -14.33 -35.36 -18.43
CA MET A 25 -14.68 -36.23 -19.55
C MET A 25 -16.05 -35.83 -20.06
N ALA A 26 -16.14 -35.42 -21.33
CA ALA A 26 -17.41 -35.13 -22.00
C ALA A 26 -17.43 -35.77 -23.39
N GLY A 27 -18.50 -36.51 -23.73
CA GLY A 27 -18.62 -37.20 -25.01
C GLY A 27 -17.48 -38.19 -25.28
N GLY A 28 -16.89 -38.79 -24.25
CA GLY A 28 -15.74 -39.73 -24.37
C GLY A 28 -14.41 -39.03 -24.61
N GLN A 29 -14.35 -37.71 -24.63
CA GLN A 29 -13.15 -36.90 -24.84
C GLN A 29 -12.71 -36.20 -23.55
N LYS A 30 -11.40 -36.01 -23.37
CA LYS A 30 -10.83 -35.20 -22.28
C LYS A 30 -10.87 -33.73 -22.65
N LEU A 31 -11.47 -32.91 -21.80
CA LEU A 31 -11.52 -31.43 -21.95
C LEU A 31 -10.83 -30.81 -20.75
N ASP A 32 -10.12 -29.71 -21.01
CA ASP A 32 -9.48 -28.93 -19.96
C ASP A 32 -10.32 -27.67 -19.71
N VAL A 33 -10.66 -27.45 -18.44
CA VAL A 33 -11.47 -26.32 -17.99
C VAL A 33 -10.62 -25.41 -17.15
N LEU A 34 -10.47 -24.15 -17.57
CA LEU A 34 -9.70 -23.13 -16.87
C LEU A 34 -10.61 -21.99 -16.41
N PHE A 35 -10.36 -21.50 -15.25
CA PHE A 35 -11.06 -20.32 -14.69
C PHE A 35 -10.19 -19.60 -13.65
N LEU A 36 -10.47 -18.32 -13.43
CA LEU A 36 -9.80 -17.54 -12.39
C LEU A 36 -10.60 -17.61 -11.10
N ASP A 37 -9.96 -18.13 -10.04
CA ASP A 37 -10.59 -18.23 -8.73
C ASP A 37 -10.88 -16.84 -8.16
N GLY A 38 -12.10 -16.64 -7.65
CA GLY A 38 -12.58 -15.36 -7.16
C GLY A 38 -13.24 -14.44 -8.20
N LEU A 39 -12.93 -14.56 -9.50
CA LEU A 39 -13.67 -13.85 -10.56
C LEU A 39 -14.87 -14.63 -11.07
N THR A 40 -14.85 -15.94 -10.91
CA THR A 40 -15.89 -16.85 -11.39
C THR A 40 -16.64 -17.50 -10.24
N SER A 41 -17.91 -17.82 -10.46
CA SER A 41 -18.76 -18.58 -9.54
C SER A 41 -18.54 -20.07 -9.75
N GLY A 42 -17.95 -20.74 -8.76
CA GLY A 42 -17.75 -22.20 -8.82
C GLY A 42 -19.07 -22.98 -8.90
N GLY A 43 -20.16 -22.46 -8.30
CA GLY A 43 -21.50 -23.04 -8.40
C GLY A 43 -22.04 -22.97 -9.83
N ASP A 44 -21.88 -21.82 -10.49
CA ASP A 44 -22.34 -21.64 -11.87
C ASP A 44 -21.49 -22.45 -12.85
N ILE A 45 -20.18 -22.51 -12.66
CA ILE A 45 -19.31 -23.41 -13.46
C ILE A 45 -19.79 -24.87 -13.31
N ALA A 46 -20.00 -25.35 -12.09
CA ALA A 46 -20.41 -26.71 -11.84
C ALA A 46 -21.81 -27.02 -12.43
N GLY A 47 -22.77 -26.13 -12.19
CA GLY A 47 -24.18 -26.34 -12.58
C GLY A 47 -24.46 -26.04 -14.04
N GLN A 48 -23.93 -24.93 -14.57
CA GLN A 48 -24.29 -24.42 -15.90
C GLN A 48 -23.32 -24.88 -16.99
N VAL A 49 -22.06 -25.20 -16.66
CA VAL A 49 -21.04 -25.58 -17.64
C VAL A 49 -20.66 -27.06 -17.51
N LEU A 50 -20.15 -27.48 -16.35
CA LEU A 50 -19.61 -28.84 -16.21
C LEU A 50 -20.69 -29.89 -16.29
N ARG A 51 -21.78 -29.74 -15.57
CA ARG A 51 -22.89 -30.71 -15.52
C ARG A 51 -23.53 -30.96 -16.89
N PRO A 52 -23.87 -29.90 -17.67
CA PRO A 52 -24.37 -30.11 -19.04
C PRO A 52 -23.36 -30.78 -19.95
N LEU A 53 -22.09 -30.36 -19.95
CA LEU A 53 -21.04 -30.95 -20.77
C LEU A 53 -20.89 -32.48 -20.50
N MET A 54 -20.92 -32.86 -19.24
CA MET A 54 -20.75 -34.26 -18.85
C MET A 54 -22.01 -35.13 -19.08
N GLN A 55 -23.21 -34.54 -19.03
CA GLN A 55 -24.48 -35.30 -19.08
C GLN A 55 -25.15 -35.26 -20.44
N THR A 56 -25.05 -34.16 -21.21
CA THR A 56 -25.85 -33.96 -22.43
C THR A 56 -25.05 -34.14 -23.72
N VAL A 57 -23.71 -34.07 -23.66
CA VAL A 57 -22.85 -34.23 -24.84
C VAL A 57 -22.67 -35.67 -25.17
N GLN A 58 -23.07 -36.09 -26.39
CA GLN A 58 -22.96 -37.45 -26.85
C GLN A 58 -21.53 -37.82 -27.26
N PRO A 59 -21.13 -39.09 -27.13
CA PRO A 59 -19.82 -39.57 -27.58
C PRO A 59 -19.56 -39.26 -29.05
N GLY A 60 -18.35 -38.76 -29.37
CA GLY A 60 -17.98 -38.39 -30.72
C GLY A 60 -16.52 -37.94 -30.85
N SER A 61 -16.16 -37.53 -32.06
CA SER A 61 -14.86 -36.89 -32.26
C SER A 61 -14.78 -35.54 -31.52
N MET A 62 -13.57 -35.05 -31.24
CA MET A 62 -13.38 -33.76 -30.52
C MET A 62 -14.11 -32.59 -31.20
N GLN A 63 -14.13 -32.58 -32.55
CA GLN A 63 -14.90 -31.59 -33.32
C GLN A 63 -16.41 -31.73 -33.16
N ALA A 64 -16.91 -32.94 -33.05
CA ALA A 64 -18.34 -33.21 -32.81
C ALA A 64 -18.74 -32.78 -31.38
N VAL A 65 -17.88 -33.03 -30.40
CA VAL A 65 -18.06 -32.58 -29.00
C VAL A 65 -18.06 -31.05 -28.93
N LEU A 66 -17.12 -30.37 -29.62
CA LEU A 66 -17.09 -28.92 -29.70
C LEU A 66 -18.38 -28.37 -30.33
N ALA A 67 -18.80 -28.88 -31.46
CA ALA A 67 -20.04 -28.44 -32.14
C ALA A 67 -21.30 -28.64 -31.27
N GLN A 68 -21.37 -29.74 -30.51
CA GLN A 68 -22.47 -29.98 -29.58
C GLN A 68 -22.45 -29.00 -28.39
N ALA A 69 -21.27 -28.67 -27.86
CA ALA A 69 -21.12 -27.68 -26.80
C ALA A 69 -21.48 -26.27 -27.28
N GLU A 70 -21.15 -25.93 -28.54
CA GLU A 70 -21.46 -24.65 -29.18
C GLU A 70 -22.97 -24.51 -29.49
N GLN A 71 -23.66 -25.60 -29.80
CA GLN A 71 -25.08 -25.65 -30.15
C GLN A 71 -26.03 -25.64 -28.93
N ALA A 72 -25.71 -24.86 -27.90
CA ALA A 72 -26.58 -24.61 -26.74
C ALA A 72 -26.92 -25.85 -25.86
N ARG A 73 -26.10 -26.86 -25.83
CA ARG A 73 -26.22 -27.98 -24.85
C ARG A 73 -25.67 -27.62 -23.47
N VAL A 74 -25.07 -26.42 -23.34
CA VAL A 74 -24.58 -25.83 -22.11
C VAL A 74 -25.55 -24.73 -21.69
N TYR A 75 -25.97 -24.71 -20.43
CA TYR A 75 -27.03 -23.80 -19.94
C TYR A 75 -26.51 -22.39 -19.60
N CYS A 76 -25.41 -21.96 -20.22
CA CYS A 76 -24.87 -20.63 -20.04
C CYS A 76 -25.44 -19.66 -21.08
N ALA A 77 -25.87 -18.48 -20.64
CA ALA A 77 -26.51 -17.51 -21.52
C ALA A 77 -25.56 -16.93 -22.58
N VAL A 78 -24.27 -16.83 -22.27
CA VAL A 78 -23.25 -16.30 -23.18
C VAL A 78 -22.18 -17.35 -23.36
N ALA A 79 -22.00 -17.81 -24.60
CA ALA A 79 -20.94 -18.71 -25.02
C ALA A 79 -20.26 -18.11 -26.26
N GLU A 80 -18.95 -17.97 -26.19
CA GLU A 80 -18.15 -17.42 -27.28
C GLU A 80 -17.03 -18.39 -27.64
N ARG A 81 -16.82 -18.58 -28.94
CA ARG A 81 -15.71 -19.39 -29.45
C ARG A 81 -14.51 -18.51 -29.69
N VAL A 82 -13.35 -18.96 -29.19
CA VAL A 82 -12.06 -18.32 -29.43
C VAL A 82 -11.07 -19.30 -30.03
N THR A 83 -10.18 -18.79 -30.90
CA THR A 83 -9.20 -19.61 -31.64
C THR A 83 -7.77 -19.24 -31.33
N ALA A 84 -7.55 -18.16 -30.57
CA ALA A 84 -6.24 -17.74 -30.10
C ALA A 84 -6.13 -17.85 -28.57
N PRO A 85 -4.98 -18.25 -28.01
CA PRO A 85 -4.80 -18.35 -26.58
C PRO A 85 -4.86 -16.99 -25.87
N GLU A 86 -4.46 -15.90 -26.54
CA GLU A 86 -4.53 -14.53 -26.02
C GLU A 86 -5.98 -14.08 -25.82
N ASP A 87 -6.87 -14.40 -26.79
CA ASP A 87 -8.30 -14.08 -26.65
C ASP A 87 -8.93 -14.90 -25.51
N ALA A 88 -8.53 -16.16 -25.36
CA ALA A 88 -8.96 -17.00 -24.24
C ALA A 88 -8.47 -16.43 -22.89
N ALA A 89 -7.23 -15.94 -22.84
CA ALA A 89 -6.70 -15.29 -21.64
C ALA A 89 -7.45 -13.99 -21.32
N ASP A 90 -7.81 -13.18 -22.31
CA ASP A 90 -8.63 -11.99 -22.10
C ASP A 90 -10.01 -12.35 -21.53
N LYS A 91 -10.65 -13.39 -22.04
CA LYS A 91 -11.94 -13.88 -21.51
C LYS A 91 -11.79 -14.34 -20.04
N LEU A 92 -10.73 -15.09 -19.69
CA LEU A 92 -10.47 -15.46 -18.30
C LEU A 92 -10.38 -14.23 -17.39
N LEU A 93 -9.68 -13.17 -17.81
CA LEU A 93 -9.54 -11.92 -17.06
C LEU A 93 -10.86 -11.16 -16.90
N HIS A 94 -11.84 -11.46 -17.74
CA HIS A 94 -13.21 -10.90 -17.66
C HIS A 94 -14.19 -11.80 -16.88
N GLY A 95 -13.70 -12.88 -16.24
CA GLY A 95 -14.51 -13.77 -15.39
C GLY A 95 -15.29 -14.82 -16.17
N TYR A 96 -14.79 -15.23 -17.32
CA TYR A 96 -15.31 -16.37 -18.05
C TYR A 96 -14.65 -17.66 -17.62
N CYS A 97 -15.38 -18.76 -17.71
CA CYS A 97 -14.83 -20.11 -17.67
C CYS A 97 -14.48 -20.54 -19.09
N VAL A 98 -13.25 -20.97 -19.31
CA VAL A 98 -12.74 -21.37 -20.63
C VAL A 98 -12.61 -22.87 -20.68
N VAL A 99 -13.28 -23.52 -21.63
CA VAL A 99 -13.20 -24.95 -21.92
C VAL A 99 -12.38 -25.14 -23.19
N VAL A 100 -11.21 -25.74 -23.05
CA VAL A 100 -10.28 -26.00 -24.15
C VAL A 100 -10.56 -27.38 -24.74
N PHE A 101 -10.63 -27.45 -26.06
CA PHE A 101 -10.84 -28.68 -26.83
C PHE A 101 -9.51 -29.08 -27.49
N PRO A 102 -8.73 -30.01 -26.87
CA PRO A 102 -7.41 -30.38 -27.37
C PRO A 102 -7.44 -30.84 -28.82
N GLY A 103 -6.48 -30.39 -29.61
CA GLY A 103 -6.37 -30.82 -31.03
C GLY A 103 -7.31 -30.10 -32.02
N THR A 104 -8.20 -29.21 -31.54
CA THR A 104 -9.09 -28.42 -32.42
C THR A 104 -8.56 -27.00 -32.64
N GLY A 105 -7.61 -26.52 -31.84
CA GLY A 105 -7.13 -25.13 -31.84
C GLY A 105 -8.23 -24.13 -31.43
N ALA A 106 -9.24 -24.56 -30.65
CA ALA A 106 -10.37 -23.74 -30.25
C ALA A 106 -10.73 -23.97 -28.77
N ALA A 107 -11.28 -22.94 -28.15
CA ALA A 107 -11.91 -23.03 -26.85
C ALA A 107 -13.29 -22.34 -26.85
N LEU A 108 -14.14 -22.75 -25.94
CA LEU A 108 -15.41 -22.10 -25.65
C LEU A 108 -15.32 -21.36 -24.30
N CYS A 109 -15.72 -20.10 -24.33
CA CYS A 109 -15.71 -19.23 -23.16
C CYS A 109 -17.15 -19.01 -22.68
N PHE A 110 -17.43 -19.38 -21.45
CA PHE A 110 -18.75 -19.29 -20.82
C PHE A 110 -18.74 -18.20 -19.75
N GLU A 111 -19.70 -17.28 -19.79
CA GLU A 111 -19.81 -16.23 -18.79
C GLU A 111 -20.29 -16.81 -17.45
N THR A 112 -19.38 -16.87 -16.46
CA THR A 112 -19.65 -17.41 -15.12
C THR A 112 -19.16 -16.44 -14.04
N LYS A 113 -19.33 -15.13 -14.31
CA LYS A 113 -18.92 -14.06 -13.39
C LYS A 113 -19.57 -14.24 -12.03
N THR A 114 -18.77 -14.09 -10.99
CA THR A 114 -19.32 -14.12 -9.63
C THR A 114 -20.06 -12.81 -9.34
N ASP A 115 -21.30 -12.93 -8.88
CA ASP A 115 -22.10 -11.83 -8.35
C ASP A 115 -21.88 -11.61 -6.85
N THR A 116 -20.82 -12.19 -6.25
CA THR A 116 -20.52 -11.99 -4.83
C THR A 116 -20.29 -10.50 -4.54
N ARG A 117 -21.39 -9.77 -4.54
CA ARG A 117 -21.55 -8.39 -4.13
C ARG A 117 -21.73 -8.31 -2.62
N ARG A 118 -20.87 -8.91 -1.85
CA ARG A 118 -20.63 -8.31 -0.55
C ARG A 118 -19.80 -7.07 -0.90
N GLY A 119 -20.45 -5.90 -0.90
CA GLY A 119 -19.77 -4.66 -1.20
C GLY A 119 -18.53 -4.58 -0.31
N PRO A 120 -17.34 -4.37 -0.89
CA PRO A 120 -16.17 -4.08 -0.07
C PRO A 120 -16.56 -2.92 0.84
N SER A 121 -16.31 -3.04 2.14
CA SER A 121 -16.48 -1.93 3.06
C SER A 121 -15.61 -0.77 2.60
N ALA A 122 -16.06 0.45 2.90
CA ALA A 122 -15.20 1.60 2.64
C ALA A 122 -13.96 1.52 3.53
N PRO A 123 -12.78 1.97 3.05
CA PRO A 123 -11.58 2.02 3.87
C PRO A 123 -11.83 2.84 5.14
N GLU A 124 -11.40 2.34 6.28
CA GLU A 124 -11.60 3.02 7.56
C GLU A 124 -10.52 4.08 7.82
N SER A 125 -9.27 3.76 7.49
CA SER A 125 -8.12 4.62 7.75
C SER A 125 -7.69 5.49 6.55
N GLU A 126 -7.98 5.07 5.32
CA GLU A 126 -7.57 5.75 4.08
C GLU A 126 -8.76 6.34 3.31
N ASN A 127 -9.51 7.21 3.94
CA ASN A 127 -10.67 7.85 3.31
C ASN A 127 -10.27 8.76 2.15
N THR A 128 -10.98 8.67 1.02
CA THR A 128 -10.82 9.57 -0.12
C THR A 128 -12.16 10.18 -0.54
N VAL A 129 -12.13 11.45 -0.95
CA VAL A 129 -13.31 12.15 -1.44
C VAL A 129 -13.65 11.71 -2.86
N LYS A 130 -12.63 11.56 -3.74
CA LYS A 130 -12.76 11.11 -5.12
C LYS A 130 -11.87 9.89 -5.32
N GLY A 131 -12.44 8.70 -5.42
CA GLY A 131 -11.69 7.46 -5.65
C GLY A 131 -12.56 6.23 -5.47
N ALA A 132 -11.99 5.05 -5.71
CA ALA A 132 -12.63 3.79 -5.41
C ALA A 132 -12.91 3.73 -3.89
N LYS A 133 -14.04 3.14 -3.52
CA LYS A 133 -14.44 2.98 -2.10
C LYS A 133 -14.35 1.53 -1.65
N ASP A 134 -13.67 0.69 -2.43
CA ASP A 134 -13.40 -0.68 -2.08
C ASP A 134 -12.15 -0.78 -1.20
N ALA A 135 -12.21 -1.65 -0.20
CA ALA A 135 -11.11 -1.99 0.68
C ALA A 135 -10.83 -3.49 0.66
N PHE A 136 -9.63 -3.89 1.04
CA PHE A 136 -9.28 -5.27 1.28
C PHE A 136 -10.11 -5.87 2.41
N THR A 137 -10.30 -7.18 2.34
CA THR A 137 -11.01 -7.98 3.34
C THR A 137 -10.05 -8.99 3.98
N GLU A 138 -10.52 -9.71 5.00
CA GLU A 138 -9.74 -10.76 5.65
C GLU A 138 -9.53 -11.99 4.74
N THR A 139 -10.30 -12.11 3.65
CA THR A 139 -10.29 -13.30 2.79
C THR A 139 -9.36 -13.11 1.59
N MET A 140 -8.29 -13.91 1.50
CA MET A 140 -7.30 -13.85 0.42
C MET A 140 -7.94 -13.93 -0.99
N ARG A 141 -8.90 -14.83 -1.18
CA ARG A 141 -9.60 -15.02 -2.45
C ARG A 141 -10.33 -13.78 -2.93
N ILE A 142 -10.96 -13.04 -2.01
CA ILE A 142 -11.63 -11.77 -2.33
C ILE A 142 -10.59 -10.73 -2.72
N ASN A 143 -9.50 -10.65 -1.97
CA ASN A 143 -8.44 -9.66 -2.20
C ASN A 143 -7.75 -9.87 -3.55
N THR A 144 -7.41 -11.09 -3.93
CA THR A 144 -6.85 -11.38 -5.26
C THR A 144 -7.85 -11.05 -6.38
N SER A 145 -9.14 -11.32 -6.17
CA SER A 145 -10.18 -10.95 -7.14
C SER A 145 -10.33 -9.44 -7.31
N LEU A 146 -10.22 -8.66 -6.23
CA LEU A 146 -10.22 -7.20 -6.29
C LEU A 146 -9.06 -6.69 -7.12
N LEU A 147 -7.84 -7.23 -6.90
CA LEU A 147 -6.67 -6.86 -7.70
C LEU A 147 -6.87 -7.17 -9.19
N ARG A 148 -7.44 -8.34 -9.54
CA ARG A 148 -7.76 -8.69 -10.93
C ARG A 148 -8.78 -7.77 -11.56
N ARG A 149 -9.74 -7.26 -10.79
CA ARG A 149 -10.73 -6.28 -11.29
C ARG A 149 -10.09 -4.93 -11.60
N HIS A 150 -9.13 -4.49 -10.80
CA HIS A 150 -8.38 -3.25 -11.02
C HIS A 150 -7.31 -3.39 -12.12
N LEU A 151 -6.62 -4.54 -12.18
CA LEU A 151 -5.56 -4.83 -13.12
C LEU A 151 -5.88 -6.10 -13.93
N ARG A 152 -6.55 -5.93 -15.06
CA ARG A 152 -6.89 -7.00 -16.00
C ARG A 152 -5.70 -7.30 -16.90
N SER A 153 -4.68 -7.94 -16.35
CA SER A 153 -3.45 -8.29 -17.06
C SER A 153 -3.04 -9.72 -16.72
N ALA A 154 -2.68 -10.49 -17.72
CA ALA A 154 -2.09 -11.81 -17.55
C ALA A 154 -0.70 -11.74 -16.89
N GLN A 155 -0.04 -10.56 -16.94
CA GLN A 155 1.25 -10.32 -16.29
C GLN A 155 1.14 -10.12 -14.78
N LEU A 156 -0.05 -9.86 -14.24
CA LEU A 156 -0.29 -9.87 -12.80
C LEU A 156 -0.20 -11.31 -12.30
N ARG A 157 0.76 -11.58 -11.42
CA ARG A 157 1.04 -12.91 -10.90
C ARG A 157 0.89 -12.97 -9.39
N PHE A 158 0.39 -14.11 -8.94
CA PHE A 158 0.21 -14.43 -7.54
C PHE A 158 0.99 -15.71 -7.21
N VAL A 159 1.94 -15.59 -6.30
CA VAL A 159 2.71 -16.72 -5.78
C VAL A 159 2.33 -16.93 -4.33
N GLN A 160 1.59 -17.99 -4.04
CA GLN A 160 1.12 -18.28 -2.70
C GLN A 160 2.12 -19.17 -1.96
N LYS A 161 2.39 -18.82 -0.70
CA LYS A 161 3.19 -19.59 0.26
C LYS A 161 2.45 -19.70 1.58
N THR A 162 2.78 -20.70 2.35
CA THR A 162 2.22 -20.90 3.70
C THR A 162 3.30 -20.60 4.72
N VAL A 163 2.99 -19.77 5.72
CA VAL A 163 3.90 -19.34 6.78
C VAL A 163 3.31 -19.68 8.14
N GLY A 164 4.18 -20.06 9.08
CA GLY A 164 3.80 -20.45 10.43
C GLY A 164 3.49 -21.94 10.57
N LEU A 165 4.13 -22.56 11.56
CA LEU A 165 3.99 -24.00 11.81
C LEU A 165 2.57 -24.40 12.23
N ARG A 166 1.93 -23.57 13.05
CA ARG A 166 0.60 -23.84 13.62
C ARG A 166 -0.50 -23.06 12.92
N SER A 167 -0.27 -21.79 12.59
CA SER A 167 -1.29 -20.98 11.92
C SER A 167 -1.48 -21.37 10.47
N GLN A 168 -0.43 -21.89 9.80
CA GLN A 168 -0.43 -22.22 8.37
C GLN A 168 -1.06 -21.10 7.53
N THR A 169 -0.69 -19.85 7.84
CA THR A 169 -1.27 -18.66 7.23
C THR A 169 -0.85 -18.56 5.77
N ALA A 170 -1.81 -18.43 4.89
CA ALA A 170 -1.55 -18.22 3.47
C ALA A 170 -1.03 -16.81 3.24
N VAL A 171 0.09 -16.68 2.55
CA VAL A 171 0.72 -15.42 2.19
C VAL A 171 0.93 -15.40 0.70
N THR A 172 0.43 -14.37 0.03
CA THR A 172 0.51 -14.26 -1.43
C THR A 172 1.38 -13.09 -1.85
N VAL A 173 2.43 -13.40 -2.60
CA VAL A 173 3.29 -12.41 -3.27
C VAL A 173 2.64 -12.01 -4.58
N CYS A 174 2.44 -10.70 -4.79
CA CYS A 174 1.77 -10.13 -5.94
C CYS A 174 2.76 -9.25 -6.71
N PHE A 175 2.88 -9.41 -8.03
CA PHE A 175 3.75 -8.59 -8.86
C PHE A 175 3.32 -8.59 -10.32
N LEU A 176 3.80 -7.60 -11.08
CA LEU A 176 3.65 -7.54 -12.53
C LEU A 176 4.94 -8.07 -13.18
N ALA A 177 4.86 -9.19 -13.88
CA ALA A 177 6.03 -9.89 -14.42
C ALA A 177 6.80 -9.07 -15.47
N ASP A 178 6.13 -8.16 -16.17
CA ASP A 178 6.71 -7.27 -17.18
C ASP A 178 7.32 -5.98 -16.61
N LEU A 179 7.02 -5.62 -15.35
CA LEU A 179 7.44 -4.35 -14.75
C LEU A 179 8.37 -4.54 -13.54
N THR A 180 8.10 -5.56 -12.72
CA THR A 180 8.81 -5.76 -11.46
C THR A 180 10.16 -6.44 -11.71
N ASP A 181 11.23 -5.96 -11.06
CA ASP A 181 12.52 -6.63 -11.11
C ASP A 181 12.42 -8.04 -10.49
N PRO A 182 12.78 -9.10 -11.24
CA PRO A 182 12.76 -10.46 -10.73
C PRO A 182 13.65 -10.68 -9.49
N ALA A 183 14.67 -9.84 -9.29
CA ALA A 183 15.51 -9.90 -8.10
C ALA A 183 14.75 -9.52 -6.83
N LEU A 184 13.85 -8.52 -6.90
CA LEU A 184 12.98 -8.12 -5.79
C LEU A 184 12.00 -9.23 -5.41
N VAL A 185 11.41 -9.89 -6.41
CA VAL A 185 10.49 -11.01 -6.18
C VAL A 185 11.21 -12.15 -5.47
N ARG A 186 12.38 -12.56 -5.99
CA ARG A 186 13.19 -13.63 -5.36
C ARG A 186 13.58 -13.29 -3.93
N ARG A 187 13.96 -12.04 -3.64
CA ARG A 187 14.28 -11.60 -2.26
C ARG A 187 13.08 -11.69 -1.35
N MET A 188 11.90 -11.23 -1.81
CA MET A 188 10.66 -11.34 -1.04
C MET A 188 10.36 -12.81 -0.72
N GLU A 189 10.44 -13.69 -1.72
CA GLU A 189 10.22 -15.14 -1.52
C GLU A 189 11.23 -15.78 -0.58
N GLN A 190 12.51 -15.40 -0.68
CA GLN A 190 13.56 -15.89 0.22
C GLN A 190 13.32 -15.46 1.67
N ARG A 191 12.92 -14.21 1.89
CA ARG A 191 12.61 -13.69 3.23
C ARG A 191 11.38 -14.37 3.81
N LEU A 192 10.34 -14.59 3.02
CA LEU A 192 9.17 -15.35 3.46
C LEU A 192 9.50 -16.81 3.78
N ALA A 193 10.37 -17.45 2.99
CA ALA A 193 10.81 -18.82 3.23
C ALA A 193 11.70 -18.96 4.48
N ALA A 194 12.35 -17.89 4.91
CA ALA A 194 13.19 -17.86 6.11
C ALA A 194 12.41 -17.61 7.40
N ILE A 195 11.08 -17.37 7.30
CA ILE A 195 10.24 -17.14 8.49
C ILE A 195 10.00 -18.48 9.19
N ASP A 196 10.53 -18.59 10.42
CA ASP A 196 10.31 -19.73 11.31
C ASP A 196 9.59 -19.25 12.57
N ILE A 197 8.25 -19.33 12.54
CA ILE A 197 7.36 -18.91 13.64
C ILE A 197 6.21 -19.89 13.83
N ASP A 198 5.65 -19.91 15.02
CA ASP A 198 4.46 -20.71 15.31
C ASP A 198 3.22 -20.21 14.56
N GLY A 199 3.05 -18.88 14.46
CA GLY A 199 1.90 -18.28 13.78
C GLY A 199 2.10 -16.80 13.41
N MET A 200 1.55 -16.41 12.26
CA MET A 200 1.53 -15.05 11.77
C MET A 200 0.13 -14.46 11.99
N LEU A 201 -0.07 -13.76 13.10
CA LEU A 201 -1.38 -13.25 13.51
C LEU A 201 -1.45 -11.70 13.50
N THR A 202 -0.31 -11.02 13.42
CA THR A 202 -0.26 -9.57 13.45
C THR A 202 0.45 -8.98 12.23
N PRO A 203 0.00 -7.81 11.72
CA PRO A 203 0.66 -7.11 10.61
C PRO A 203 2.15 -6.84 10.83
N THR A 204 2.52 -6.44 12.05
CA THR A 204 3.90 -6.12 12.44
C THR A 204 4.85 -7.28 12.24
N SER A 205 4.40 -8.52 12.46
CA SER A 205 5.22 -9.71 12.22
C SER A 205 5.67 -9.81 10.77
N VAL A 206 4.76 -9.50 9.81
CA VAL A 206 5.12 -9.49 8.38
C VAL A 206 6.21 -8.48 8.10
N GLU A 207 6.08 -7.27 8.65
CA GLU A 207 7.02 -6.19 8.40
C GLU A 207 8.40 -6.53 8.94
N GLU A 208 8.50 -7.00 10.18
CA GLU A 208 9.77 -7.37 10.79
C GLU A 208 10.50 -8.48 10.04
N TYR A 209 9.78 -9.53 9.63
CA TYR A 209 10.38 -10.64 8.89
C TYR A 209 10.80 -10.25 7.47
N VAL A 210 9.97 -9.49 6.76
CA VAL A 210 10.27 -9.08 5.39
C VAL A 210 11.38 -8.02 5.34
N THR A 211 11.44 -7.10 6.30
CA THR A 211 12.47 -6.05 6.33
C THR A 211 13.77 -6.50 7.00
N GLY A 212 13.74 -7.59 7.78
CA GLY A 212 14.88 -8.10 8.54
C GLY A 212 15.09 -7.34 9.85
N SER A 213 16.29 -7.44 10.43
CA SER A 213 16.64 -6.81 11.73
C SER A 213 16.47 -5.30 11.67
N ARG A 214 15.34 -4.82 12.18
CA ARG A 214 14.92 -3.42 12.11
C ARG A 214 15.46 -2.65 13.31
N LYS A 215 16.41 -1.75 13.08
CA LYS A 215 16.92 -0.80 14.08
C LYS A 215 16.48 0.63 13.75
N THR A 216 15.25 0.81 13.27
CA THR A 216 14.72 2.12 12.87
C THR A 216 13.24 2.22 13.19
N ALA A 217 12.79 3.43 13.49
CA ALA A 217 11.37 3.75 13.58
C ALA A 217 10.74 4.03 12.22
N PHE A 218 11.54 4.26 11.16
CA PHE A 218 11.02 4.54 9.83
C PHE A 218 10.45 3.29 9.17
N PRO A 219 9.26 3.40 8.52
CA PRO A 219 8.63 2.28 7.84
C PRO A 219 9.45 1.86 6.62
N LEU A 220 9.72 0.57 6.49
CA LEU A 220 10.42 -0.03 5.35
C LEU A 220 9.46 -0.81 4.42
N LEU A 221 8.20 -0.91 4.79
CA LEU A 221 7.06 -1.36 3.98
C LEU A 221 6.00 -0.26 3.97
N GLN A 222 5.22 -0.20 2.92
CA GLN A 222 3.98 0.57 2.88
C GLN A 222 2.83 -0.41 3.04
N TYR A 223 1.90 -0.13 3.93
CA TYR A 223 0.63 -0.85 3.97
C TYR A 223 -0.50 0.02 3.41
N THR A 224 -1.55 -0.62 2.94
CA THR A 224 -2.76 0.04 2.46
C THR A 224 -3.97 -0.88 2.59
N GLU A 225 -5.11 -0.32 2.95
CA GLU A 225 -6.42 -0.99 2.91
C GLU A 225 -7.02 -0.97 1.49
N ARG A 226 -6.44 -0.20 0.58
CA ARG A 226 -7.03 0.14 -0.72
C ARG A 226 -6.42 -0.67 -1.86
N PRO A 227 -7.24 -1.46 -2.59
CA PRO A 227 -6.79 -2.18 -3.78
C PRO A 227 -6.26 -1.28 -4.90
N ASP A 228 -6.82 -0.07 -5.09
CA ASP A 228 -6.37 0.88 -6.11
C ASP A 228 -4.95 1.42 -5.81
N THR A 229 -4.66 1.73 -4.54
CA THR A 229 -3.32 2.14 -4.09
C THR A 229 -2.31 1.00 -4.23
N PHE A 230 -2.72 -0.21 -3.86
CA PHE A 230 -1.90 -1.41 -4.00
C PHE A 230 -1.57 -1.70 -5.47
N CYS A 231 -2.56 -1.71 -6.35
CA CYS A 231 -2.38 -1.88 -7.80
C CYS A 231 -1.44 -0.82 -8.38
N GLN A 232 -1.52 0.40 -7.88
CA GLN A 232 -0.61 1.45 -8.29
C GLN A 232 0.84 1.19 -7.85
N GLY A 233 1.04 0.63 -6.67
CA GLY A 233 2.36 0.16 -6.24
C GLY A 233 2.92 -0.89 -7.20
N LEU A 234 2.11 -1.87 -7.59
CA LEU A 234 2.51 -2.88 -8.59
C LEU A 234 2.85 -2.24 -9.94
N LEU A 235 2.06 -1.28 -10.42
CA LEU A 235 2.36 -0.52 -11.63
C LEU A 235 3.64 0.34 -11.50
N ASN A 236 4.08 0.66 -10.31
CA ASN A 236 5.35 1.31 -10.04
C ASN A 236 6.54 0.33 -10.00
N GLY A 237 6.29 -0.99 -10.15
CA GLY A 237 7.31 -2.03 -10.09
C GLY A 237 7.57 -2.58 -8.69
N GLN A 238 6.77 -2.19 -7.68
CA GLN A 238 6.86 -2.76 -6.35
C GLN A 238 6.34 -4.19 -6.32
N VAL A 239 6.79 -4.96 -5.34
CA VAL A 239 6.24 -6.27 -4.98
C VAL A 239 5.20 -6.06 -3.89
N GLY A 240 4.04 -6.63 -4.08
CA GLY A 240 2.96 -6.63 -3.10
C GLY A 240 2.91 -7.92 -2.29
N LEU A 241 2.39 -7.83 -1.08
CA LEU A 241 2.18 -8.96 -0.19
C LEU A 241 0.78 -8.87 0.40
N LEU A 242 0.03 -9.96 0.29
CA LEU A 242 -1.26 -10.14 0.97
C LEU A 242 -1.12 -11.27 1.98
N VAL A 243 -1.72 -11.10 3.14
CA VAL A 243 -1.74 -12.10 4.22
C VAL A 243 -3.19 -12.47 4.50
N ASP A 244 -3.50 -13.75 4.49
CA ASP A 244 -4.85 -14.22 4.79
C ASP A 244 -5.23 -13.90 6.23
N GLY A 245 -6.46 -13.47 6.44
CA GLY A 245 -6.93 -12.99 7.74
C GLY A 245 -6.64 -11.51 8.04
N LEU A 246 -5.95 -10.77 7.13
CA LEU A 246 -5.65 -9.35 7.30
C LEU A 246 -6.26 -8.52 6.16
N PRO A 247 -7.05 -7.46 6.47
CA PRO A 247 -7.63 -6.57 5.46
C PRO A 247 -6.63 -5.51 4.98
N LEU A 248 -5.37 -5.90 4.80
CA LEU A 248 -4.27 -5.02 4.44
C LEU A 248 -3.40 -5.63 3.34
N GLY A 249 -2.92 -4.79 2.44
CA GLY A 249 -1.89 -5.14 1.47
C GLY A 249 -0.59 -4.39 1.77
N TYR A 250 0.55 -5.08 1.71
CA TYR A 250 1.87 -4.51 1.91
C TYR A 250 2.59 -4.35 0.59
N LEU A 251 3.32 -3.27 0.43
CA LEU A 251 4.10 -2.95 -0.77
C LEU A 251 5.56 -2.70 -0.40
N ALA A 252 6.46 -3.28 -1.17
CA ALA A 252 7.90 -3.10 -1.05
C ALA A 252 8.57 -3.09 -2.44
N PRO A 253 9.72 -2.46 -2.59
CA PRO A 253 10.42 -1.57 -1.66
C PRO A 253 9.74 -0.22 -1.51
N VAL A 254 10.06 0.49 -0.43
CA VAL A 254 9.52 1.81 -0.11
C VAL A 254 10.64 2.83 0.01
N ASP A 255 10.41 4.02 -0.51
CA ASP A 255 11.24 5.20 -0.34
C ASP A 255 10.45 6.35 0.30
N LEU A 256 11.16 7.36 0.81
CA LEU A 256 10.52 8.52 1.43
C LEU A 256 9.56 9.25 0.48
N GLY A 257 9.88 9.29 -0.82
CA GLY A 257 9.02 9.93 -1.82
C GLY A 257 7.70 9.18 -2.05
N ILE A 258 7.69 7.86 -1.91
CA ILE A 258 6.46 7.04 -2.01
C ILE A 258 5.56 7.32 -0.80
N LEU A 259 6.12 7.36 0.41
CA LEU A 259 5.38 7.61 1.66
C LEU A 259 4.77 9.01 1.74
N MET A 260 5.33 9.97 1.01
CA MET A 260 4.83 11.35 0.94
C MET A 260 3.71 11.53 -0.10
N LYS A 261 3.38 10.50 -0.88
CA LYS A 261 2.28 10.54 -1.87
C LYS A 261 0.98 10.04 -1.24
N SER A 262 -0.08 10.83 -1.40
CA SER A 262 -1.44 10.41 -1.06
C SER A 262 -2.16 9.88 -2.30
N THR A 263 -3.10 8.96 -2.08
CA THR A 263 -4.01 8.47 -3.13
C THR A 263 -4.81 9.61 -3.76
N GLU A 264 -5.21 10.60 -2.94
CA GLU A 264 -5.95 11.79 -3.41
C GLU A 264 -5.19 12.66 -4.40
N ASP A 265 -3.84 12.65 -4.38
CA ASP A 265 -3.04 13.43 -5.34
C ASP A 265 -3.36 13.12 -6.79
N ARG A 266 -3.95 11.96 -7.08
CA ARG A 266 -4.35 11.54 -8.42
C ARG A 266 -5.75 11.96 -8.81
N ALA A 267 -6.60 12.14 -7.83
CA ALA A 267 -7.99 12.56 -8.02
C ALA A 267 -8.15 14.07 -8.19
N VAL A 268 -7.10 14.84 -7.83
CA VAL A 268 -7.07 16.30 -7.90
C VAL A 268 -6.28 16.75 -9.12
N ASP A 269 -6.44 18.01 -9.55
CA ASP A 269 -5.64 18.60 -10.64
C ASP A 269 -4.13 18.61 -10.31
N TYR A 270 -3.29 18.56 -11.36
CA TYR A 270 -1.84 18.44 -11.19
C TYR A 270 -1.18 19.62 -10.47
N ILE A 271 -1.74 20.85 -10.62
CA ILE A 271 -1.25 22.05 -9.92
C ILE A 271 -1.55 21.93 -8.43
N SER A 272 -2.83 21.68 -8.11
CA SER A 272 -3.28 21.50 -6.72
C SER A 272 -2.55 20.36 -6.02
N ALA A 273 -2.38 19.22 -6.69
CA ALA A 273 -1.63 18.09 -6.15
C ALA A 273 -0.16 18.44 -5.90
N THR A 274 0.46 19.23 -6.78
CA THR A 274 1.86 19.68 -6.59
C THR A 274 1.97 20.64 -5.40
N CYS A 275 1.05 21.60 -5.27
CA CYS A 275 1.01 22.50 -4.12
C CYS A 275 0.83 21.74 -2.80
N LEU A 276 -0.09 20.76 -2.77
CA LEU A 276 -0.31 19.92 -1.59
C LEU A 276 0.93 19.09 -1.23
N ARG A 277 1.65 18.55 -2.22
CA ARG A 277 2.90 17.82 -1.97
C ARG A 277 3.97 18.72 -1.38
N VAL A 278 4.18 19.91 -1.95
CA VAL A 278 5.14 20.90 -1.40
C VAL A 278 4.75 21.22 0.04
N LEU A 279 3.47 21.48 0.30
CA LEU A 279 2.98 21.74 1.65
C LEU A 279 3.28 20.59 2.62
N ARG A 280 3.11 19.32 2.20
CA ARG A 280 3.44 18.15 3.03
C ARG A 280 4.94 18.06 3.35
N TYR A 281 5.83 18.36 2.41
CA TYR A 281 7.27 18.39 2.70
C TYR A 281 7.62 19.53 3.67
N LEU A 282 7.00 20.70 3.54
CA LEU A 282 7.16 21.78 4.51
C LEU A 282 6.61 21.39 5.88
N ALA A 283 5.46 20.72 5.91
CA ALA A 283 4.87 20.20 7.14
C ALA A 283 5.74 19.13 7.80
N LEU A 284 6.36 18.23 7.01
CA LEU A 284 7.33 17.25 7.51
C LEU A 284 8.49 17.94 8.24
N LEU A 285 9.09 18.96 7.61
CA LEU A 285 10.18 19.73 8.21
C LEU A 285 9.73 20.50 9.46
N ALA A 286 8.54 21.10 9.40
CA ALA A 286 7.98 21.81 10.55
C ALA A 286 7.66 20.84 11.71
N ALA A 287 7.01 19.72 11.43
CA ALA A 287 6.71 18.70 12.45
C ALA A 287 7.97 18.19 13.15
N LEU A 288 9.06 18.04 12.41
CA LEU A 288 10.33 17.52 12.90
C LEU A 288 11.16 18.56 13.66
N LEU A 289 11.32 19.77 13.08
CA LEU A 289 12.32 20.73 13.53
C LEU A 289 11.74 21.86 14.39
N LEU A 290 10.46 22.23 14.21
CA LEU A 290 9.89 23.44 14.82
C LEU A 290 9.98 23.48 16.35
N PRO A 291 9.68 22.39 17.10
CA PRO A 291 9.82 22.38 18.56
C PRO A 291 11.27 22.55 19.03
N GLY A 292 12.20 21.82 18.39
CA GLY A 292 13.62 21.94 18.69
C GLY A 292 14.19 23.32 18.33
N LEU A 293 13.76 23.89 17.21
CA LEU A 293 14.15 25.23 16.79
C LEU A 293 13.69 26.30 17.79
N TYR A 294 12.43 26.20 18.26
CA TYR A 294 11.91 27.11 19.27
C TYR A 294 12.71 27.01 20.59
N VAL A 295 12.95 25.77 21.05
CA VAL A 295 13.76 25.54 22.25
C VAL A 295 15.16 26.13 22.09
N ALA A 296 15.85 25.85 20.97
CA ALA A 296 17.20 26.35 20.71
C ALA A 296 17.28 27.88 20.66
N MET A 297 16.31 28.53 20.00
CA MET A 297 16.26 29.98 19.88
C MET A 297 15.90 30.67 21.21
N ALA A 298 14.89 30.13 21.90
CA ALA A 298 14.42 30.73 23.15
C ALA A 298 15.42 30.59 24.31
N THR A 299 16.27 29.54 24.28
CA THR A 299 17.22 29.23 25.37
C THR A 299 18.63 29.75 25.10
N TYR A 300 19.17 29.53 23.89
CA TYR A 300 20.58 29.79 23.59
C TYR A 300 20.82 30.93 22.59
N HIS A 301 19.87 31.18 21.67
CA HIS A 301 20.08 32.11 20.55
C HIS A 301 18.97 33.12 20.44
N GLN A 302 18.72 33.83 21.55
CA GLN A 302 17.64 34.85 21.66
C GLN A 302 17.81 35.99 20.68
N GLU A 303 19.05 36.32 20.32
CA GLU A 303 19.41 37.35 19.36
C GLU A 303 18.89 37.10 17.94
N MET A 304 18.53 35.87 17.61
CA MET A 304 17.93 35.52 16.31
C MET A 304 16.43 35.85 16.24
N ILE A 305 15.79 36.10 17.39
CA ILE A 305 14.36 36.38 17.45
C ILE A 305 14.15 37.89 17.26
N PRO A 306 13.22 38.34 16.38
CA PRO A 306 12.88 39.74 16.24
C PRO A 306 12.52 40.35 17.60
N THR A 307 13.09 41.51 17.95
CA THR A 307 13.02 42.11 19.29
C THR A 307 11.60 42.21 19.85
N LYS A 308 10.62 42.59 19.02
CA LYS A 308 9.22 42.69 19.45
C LYS A 308 8.64 41.36 19.87
N LEU A 309 8.97 40.28 19.12
CA LEU A 309 8.54 38.90 19.43
C LEU A 309 9.27 38.37 20.66
N LEU A 310 10.58 38.65 20.77
CA LEU A 310 11.37 38.26 21.94
C LEU A 310 10.80 38.84 23.22
N LEU A 311 10.50 40.15 23.23
CA LEU A 311 9.89 40.80 24.40
C LEU A 311 8.54 40.18 24.76
N ALA A 312 7.70 39.88 23.79
CA ALA A 312 6.42 39.17 24.04
C ALA A 312 6.61 37.75 24.61
N ILE A 313 7.62 37.01 24.14
CA ILE A 313 7.97 35.71 24.69
C ILE A 313 8.48 35.81 26.12
N ILE A 314 9.39 36.78 26.39
CA ILE A 314 9.93 37.01 27.74
C ILE A 314 8.80 37.37 28.70
N ASP A 315 7.93 38.31 28.33
CA ASP A 315 6.82 38.75 29.15
C ASP A 315 5.87 37.56 29.48
N SER A 316 5.53 36.77 28.48
CA SER A 316 4.67 35.57 28.67
C SER A 316 5.33 34.48 29.51
N LYS A 317 6.65 34.48 29.66
CA LYS A 317 7.42 33.48 30.43
C LYS A 317 7.77 33.88 31.86
N GLN A 318 7.67 35.14 32.21
CA GLN A 318 8.07 35.64 33.53
C GLN A 318 7.41 34.90 34.70
N GLU A 319 6.21 34.40 34.49
CA GLU A 319 5.42 33.73 35.53
C GLU A 319 5.32 32.22 35.36
N VAL A 320 5.98 31.65 34.34
CA VAL A 320 5.99 30.22 34.09
C VAL A 320 7.13 29.55 34.88
N PRO A 321 6.82 28.52 35.73
CA PRO A 321 7.83 27.94 36.61
C PRO A 321 8.83 26.99 35.91
N PHE A 322 8.55 26.56 34.67
CA PHE A 322 9.35 25.59 33.97
C PHE A 322 10.25 26.24 32.91
N ASP A 323 11.45 25.68 32.74
CA ASP A 323 12.33 26.03 31.61
C ASP A 323 11.70 25.63 30.27
N THR A 324 12.04 26.36 29.20
CA THR A 324 11.48 26.16 27.86
C THR A 324 11.58 24.71 27.40
N VAL A 325 12.66 24.00 27.72
CA VAL A 325 12.89 22.62 27.34
C VAL A 325 11.82 21.70 27.96
N PHE A 326 11.62 21.80 29.29
CA PHE A 326 10.64 20.97 30.00
C PHE A 326 9.21 21.33 29.60
N GLU A 327 8.94 22.59 29.36
CA GLU A 327 7.65 23.07 28.88
C GLU A 327 7.29 22.46 27.51
N VAL A 328 8.19 22.52 26.53
CA VAL A 328 7.95 21.98 25.18
C VAL A 328 7.87 20.46 25.21
N ILE A 329 8.79 19.78 25.90
CA ILE A 329 8.76 18.31 26.01
C ILE A 329 7.49 17.85 26.74
N GLY A 330 7.10 18.51 27.82
CA GLY A 330 5.86 18.21 28.55
C GLY A 330 4.61 18.36 27.68
N LEU A 331 4.56 19.45 26.87
CA LEU A 331 3.47 19.66 25.90
C LEU A 331 3.44 18.57 24.84
N LEU A 332 4.58 18.25 24.25
CA LEU A 332 4.67 17.17 23.24
C LEU A 332 4.22 15.84 23.86
N ALA A 333 4.64 15.52 25.08
CA ALA A 333 4.23 14.31 25.77
C ALA A 333 2.72 14.30 26.08
N ALA A 334 2.15 15.43 26.52
CA ALA A 334 0.72 15.57 26.74
C ALA A 334 -0.08 15.36 25.43
N PHE A 335 0.39 15.90 24.31
CA PHE A 335 -0.21 15.67 23.01
C PHE A 335 -0.18 14.19 22.61
N GLU A 336 0.94 13.49 22.81
CA GLU A 336 1.05 12.05 22.51
C GLU A 336 0.10 11.22 23.39
N LEU A 337 0.03 11.51 24.69
CA LEU A 337 -0.91 10.85 25.60
C LEU A 337 -2.37 11.06 25.18
N LEU A 338 -2.70 12.26 24.73
CA LEU A 338 -4.05 12.60 24.28
C LEU A 338 -4.40 11.85 22.98
N GLN A 339 -3.43 11.70 22.12
CA GLN A 339 -3.56 10.97 20.86
C GLN A 339 -3.70 9.47 21.09
N GLU A 340 -2.87 8.89 21.96
CA GLU A 340 -2.94 7.49 22.37
C GLU A 340 -4.27 7.16 23.02
N ALA A 341 -4.73 8.01 23.96
CA ALA A 341 -6.04 7.88 24.56
C ALA A 341 -7.17 7.92 23.53
N GLY A 342 -7.03 8.77 22.49
CA GLY A 342 -8.01 8.86 21.41
C GLY A 342 -8.13 7.58 20.57
N LEU A 343 -7.07 6.79 20.44
CA LEU A 343 -7.09 5.52 19.71
C LEU A 343 -7.83 4.40 20.44
N HIS A 344 -7.82 4.43 21.76
CA HIS A 344 -8.47 3.40 22.58
C HIS A 344 -9.95 3.67 22.89
N LEU A 345 -10.45 4.85 22.55
CA LEU A 345 -11.83 5.24 22.80
C LEU A 345 -12.71 5.00 21.57
N PRO A 346 -14.01 4.63 21.75
CA PRO A 346 -14.98 4.63 20.66
C PRO A 346 -15.00 6.00 19.95
N GLN A 347 -15.12 6.02 18.62
CA GLN A 347 -14.99 7.24 17.81
C GLN A 347 -15.81 8.43 18.32
N ALA A 348 -17.05 8.20 18.75
CA ALA A 348 -17.93 9.25 19.26
C ALA A 348 -17.39 9.90 20.56
N ILE A 349 -16.79 9.10 21.44
CA ILE A 349 -16.24 9.55 22.72
C ILE A 349 -14.84 10.12 22.49
N GLY A 350 -14.01 9.49 21.65
CA GLY A 350 -12.66 9.92 21.35
C GLY A 350 -12.59 11.33 20.80
N THR A 351 -13.51 11.71 19.90
CA THR A 351 -13.61 13.08 19.37
C THR A 351 -13.94 14.09 20.45
N ALA A 352 -14.91 13.79 21.31
CA ALA A 352 -15.30 14.68 22.41
C ALA A 352 -14.16 14.84 23.43
N VAL A 353 -13.50 13.76 23.82
CA VAL A 353 -12.36 13.79 24.77
C VAL A 353 -11.18 14.54 24.16
N SER A 354 -10.88 14.38 22.87
CA SER A 354 -9.80 15.10 22.19
C SER A 354 -10.06 16.60 22.15
N ILE A 355 -11.30 17.03 21.88
CA ILE A 355 -11.67 18.47 21.88
C ILE A 355 -11.62 19.04 23.31
N ILE A 356 -12.25 18.39 24.26
CA ILE A 356 -12.30 18.86 25.64
C ILE A 356 -10.90 18.80 26.27
N GLY A 357 -10.17 17.71 26.08
CA GLY A 357 -8.80 17.54 26.58
C GLY A 357 -7.86 18.57 25.99
N GLY A 358 -7.86 18.75 24.66
CA GLY A 358 -7.01 19.73 23.98
C GLY A 358 -7.33 21.18 24.38
N LEU A 359 -8.61 21.54 24.42
CA LEU A 359 -9.03 22.88 24.79
C LEU A 359 -8.84 23.13 26.30
N ALA A 360 -9.35 22.24 27.15
CA ALA A 360 -9.28 22.40 28.60
C ALA A 360 -7.84 22.36 29.12
N VAL A 361 -7.03 21.38 28.68
CA VAL A 361 -5.62 21.30 29.08
C VAL A 361 -4.84 22.50 28.56
N GLY A 362 -5.02 22.85 27.26
CA GLY A 362 -4.29 23.97 26.64
C GLY A 362 -4.62 25.32 27.28
N THR A 363 -5.90 25.71 27.37
CA THR A 363 -6.31 26.99 27.93
C THR A 363 -6.06 27.08 29.43
N THR A 364 -6.44 26.03 30.18
CA THR A 364 -6.25 26.04 31.65
C THR A 364 -4.77 26.06 32.03
N ALA A 365 -3.90 25.36 31.29
CA ALA A 365 -2.46 25.36 31.57
C ALA A 365 -1.82 26.72 31.29
N VAL A 366 -2.29 27.44 30.27
CA VAL A 366 -1.85 28.81 29.99
C VAL A 366 -2.42 29.79 31.02
N ASP A 367 -3.71 29.71 31.36
CA ASP A 367 -4.35 30.57 32.35
C ASP A 367 -3.75 30.37 33.76
N ALA A 368 -3.39 29.14 34.09
CA ALA A 368 -2.69 28.80 35.34
C ALA A 368 -1.16 29.15 35.29
N ARG A 369 -0.68 29.73 34.17
CA ARG A 369 0.72 30.11 33.98
C ARG A 369 1.72 28.95 34.13
N LEU A 370 1.25 27.74 33.88
CA LEU A 370 2.10 26.55 33.85
C LEU A 370 2.90 26.43 32.56
N ILE A 371 2.36 26.99 31.47
CA ILE A 371 2.87 26.87 30.09
C ILE A 371 2.73 28.24 29.40
N SER A 372 3.74 28.62 28.60
CA SER A 372 3.64 29.84 27.80
C SER A 372 2.77 29.64 26.55
N PRO A 373 2.02 30.67 26.11
CA PRO A 373 1.25 30.60 24.86
C PRO A 373 2.12 30.28 23.63
N ALA A 374 3.36 30.78 23.61
CA ALA A 374 4.29 30.54 22.49
C ALA A 374 4.68 29.06 22.37
N ALA A 375 5.00 28.39 23.48
CA ALA A 375 5.31 26.97 23.49
C ALA A 375 4.10 26.13 23.07
N LEU A 376 2.89 26.49 23.54
CA LEU A 376 1.66 25.80 23.15
C LEU A 376 1.40 25.91 21.64
N ILE A 377 1.58 27.10 21.04
CA ILE A 377 1.40 27.32 19.59
C ILE A 377 2.43 26.46 18.81
N VAL A 378 3.68 26.43 19.24
CA VAL A 378 4.75 25.66 18.60
C VAL A 378 4.46 24.15 18.66
N ALA A 379 4.10 23.63 19.83
CA ALA A 379 3.78 22.21 20.01
C ALA A 379 2.54 21.81 19.20
N ALA A 380 1.46 22.63 19.26
CA ALA A 380 0.26 22.39 18.48
C ALA A 380 0.51 22.45 16.96
N SER A 381 1.27 23.42 16.49
CA SER A 381 1.64 23.52 15.06
C SER A 381 2.43 22.32 14.60
N ALA A 382 3.40 21.83 15.39
CA ALA A 382 4.17 20.63 15.07
C ALA A 382 3.28 19.37 15.05
N GLY A 383 2.32 19.27 15.95
CA GLY A 383 1.32 18.20 15.97
C GLY A 383 0.45 18.20 14.71
N ILE A 384 -0.14 19.35 14.37
CA ILE A 384 -0.97 19.53 13.16
C ILE A 384 -0.18 19.19 11.89
N CYS A 385 1.08 19.65 11.81
CA CYS A 385 1.97 19.32 10.69
C CYS A 385 2.23 17.82 10.59
N GLY A 386 2.35 17.09 11.69
CA GLY A 386 2.48 15.64 11.73
C GLY A 386 1.27 14.92 11.13
N PHE A 387 0.04 15.42 11.36
CA PHE A 387 -1.19 14.85 10.80
C PHE A 387 -1.37 15.08 9.29
N THR A 388 -0.61 15.98 8.68
CA THR A 388 -0.68 16.19 7.24
C THR A 388 0.07 15.12 6.44
N LEU A 389 0.86 14.28 7.12
CA LEU A 389 1.62 13.20 6.48
C LEU A 389 0.69 12.07 6.05
N PRO A 390 0.80 11.57 4.78
CA PRO A 390 -0.10 10.54 4.27
C PRO A 390 0.10 9.17 4.95
N SER A 391 1.35 8.83 5.30
CA SER A 391 1.69 7.58 5.97
C SER A 391 1.69 7.79 7.48
N ARG A 392 0.89 6.98 8.18
CA ARG A 392 0.80 6.99 9.65
C ARG A 392 2.13 6.56 10.28
N ASP A 393 2.72 5.46 9.78
CA ASP A 393 4.00 4.97 10.31
C ASP A 393 5.13 5.98 10.13
N LEU A 394 5.11 6.74 9.01
CA LEU A 394 6.07 7.84 8.84
C LEU A 394 5.83 8.95 9.88
N SER A 395 4.58 9.30 10.16
CA SER A 395 4.25 10.28 11.20
C SER A 395 4.74 9.83 12.57
N ASP A 396 4.59 8.54 12.91
CA ASP A 396 5.04 7.95 14.16
C ASP A 396 6.58 7.98 14.28
N ALA A 397 7.29 7.68 13.20
CA ALA A 397 8.75 7.82 13.16
C ALA A 397 9.20 9.26 13.37
N ILE A 398 8.52 10.24 12.73
CA ILE A 398 8.81 11.67 12.90
C ILE A 398 8.56 12.12 14.33
N ARG A 399 7.54 11.59 15.03
CA ARG A 399 7.30 11.89 16.46
C ARG A 399 8.48 11.50 17.32
N VAL A 400 9.02 10.29 17.17
CA VAL A 400 10.19 9.84 17.93
C VAL A 400 11.39 10.77 17.71
N TRP A 401 11.69 11.10 16.47
CA TRP A 401 12.81 11.98 16.14
C TRP A 401 12.58 13.43 16.57
N ARG A 402 11.36 13.92 16.55
CA ARG A 402 10.97 15.25 17.08
C ARG A 402 11.33 15.39 18.55
N PHE A 403 11.02 14.39 19.38
CA PHE A 403 11.42 14.38 20.79
C PHE A 403 12.94 14.38 20.95
N ALA A 404 13.65 13.52 20.22
CA ALA A 404 15.10 13.44 20.27
C ALA A 404 15.75 14.79 19.90
N LEU A 405 15.27 15.43 18.83
CA LEU A 405 15.77 16.74 18.37
C LEU A 405 15.44 17.87 19.34
N ALA A 406 14.26 17.86 19.97
CA ALA A 406 13.89 18.85 20.98
C ALA A 406 14.76 18.72 22.24
N ILE A 407 15.08 17.49 22.67
CA ILE A 407 16.01 17.25 23.79
C ILE A 407 17.42 17.72 23.44
N LEU A 408 17.94 17.37 22.25
CA LEU A 408 19.24 17.82 21.79
C LEU A 408 19.32 19.34 21.71
N ALA A 409 18.27 19.98 21.22
CA ALA A 409 18.20 21.46 21.19
C ALA A 409 18.25 22.07 22.59
N GLY A 410 17.65 21.40 23.59
CA GLY A 410 17.71 21.83 24.98
C GLY A 410 19.10 21.69 25.61
N VAL A 411 19.94 20.78 25.15
CA VAL A 411 21.30 20.55 25.67
C VAL A 411 22.33 21.48 25.04
N GLY A 412 22.23 21.73 23.73
CA GLY A 412 23.29 22.47 23.01
C GLY A 412 22.78 23.43 21.93
N GLY A 413 21.55 23.88 22.04
CA GLY A 413 20.96 24.90 21.16
C GLY A 413 20.94 24.47 19.69
N LEU A 414 21.13 25.43 18.79
CA LEU A 414 21.14 25.20 17.35
C LEU A 414 22.25 24.25 16.89
N PHE A 415 23.39 24.26 17.56
CA PHE A 415 24.48 23.36 17.22
C PHE A 415 24.08 21.90 17.40
N ALA A 416 23.52 21.55 18.56
CA ALA A 416 23.08 20.19 18.83
C ALA A 416 21.85 19.80 17.98
N LEU A 417 20.95 20.73 17.71
CA LEU A 417 19.82 20.53 16.78
C LEU A 417 20.31 20.19 15.36
N THR A 418 21.26 20.97 14.83
CA THR A 418 21.82 20.73 13.50
C THR A 418 22.61 19.42 13.44
N ALA A 419 23.40 19.11 14.47
CA ALA A 419 24.10 17.84 14.59
C ALA A 419 23.12 16.65 14.63
N GLY A 420 22.02 16.77 15.39
CA GLY A 420 20.94 15.77 15.40
C GLY A 420 20.26 15.62 14.05
N GLY A 421 20.03 16.70 13.33
CA GLY A 421 19.50 16.69 11.96
C GLY A 421 20.44 15.98 10.98
N VAL A 422 21.75 16.23 11.08
CA VAL A 422 22.77 15.52 10.27
C VAL A 422 22.80 14.03 10.62
N LEU A 423 22.74 13.65 11.89
CA LEU A 423 22.65 12.26 12.32
C LEU A 423 21.41 11.58 11.76
N LEU A 424 20.25 12.25 11.76
CA LEU A 424 19.04 11.74 11.13
C LEU A 424 19.24 11.51 9.63
N LEU A 425 19.85 12.45 8.91
CA LEU A 425 20.13 12.30 7.47
C LEU A 425 21.09 11.14 7.20
N ILE A 426 22.12 10.95 8.02
CA ILE A 426 23.04 9.80 7.95
C ILE A 426 22.25 8.49 8.19
N HIS A 427 21.39 8.47 9.20
CA HIS A 427 20.54 7.32 9.47
C HIS A 427 19.63 6.97 8.28
N LEU A 428 18.92 7.95 7.74
CA LEU A 428 18.04 7.76 6.58
C LEU A 428 18.80 7.32 5.32
N SER A 429 20.01 7.84 5.09
CA SER A 429 20.82 7.46 3.93
C SER A 429 21.35 6.03 4.01
N GLY A 430 21.51 5.50 5.23
CA GLY A 430 21.89 4.11 5.48
C GLY A 430 20.73 3.11 5.42
N LEU A 431 19.48 3.58 5.40
CA LEU A 431 18.31 2.70 5.34
C LEU A 431 18.07 2.16 3.92
N THR A 432 17.72 0.89 3.86
CA THR A 432 17.31 0.21 2.63
C THR A 432 16.02 -0.57 2.84
N SER A 433 15.13 -0.53 1.87
CA SER A 433 13.95 -1.39 1.78
C SER A 433 14.15 -2.39 0.64
N LEU A 434 14.21 -3.69 0.92
CA LEU A 434 14.58 -4.74 -0.05
C LEU A 434 15.80 -4.36 -0.92
N ASP A 435 16.85 -3.82 -0.28
CA ASP A 435 18.10 -3.33 -0.88
C ASP A 435 17.97 -2.11 -1.80
N VAL A 436 16.81 -1.45 -1.82
CA VAL A 436 16.63 -0.14 -2.46
C VAL A 436 16.82 0.95 -1.42
N SER A 437 17.62 1.98 -1.74
CA SER A 437 17.89 3.08 -0.81
C SER A 437 16.62 3.86 -0.47
N TYR A 438 16.42 4.15 0.81
CA TYR A 438 15.26 4.87 1.32
C TYR A 438 15.15 6.32 0.80
N LEU A 439 16.29 6.96 0.53
CA LEU A 439 16.36 8.32 -0.01
C LEU A 439 16.52 8.37 -1.54
N THR A 440 16.23 7.27 -2.25
CA THR A 440 16.42 7.16 -3.71
C THR A 440 15.91 8.37 -4.51
N PRO A 441 14.69 8.93 -4.27
CA PRO A 441 14.22 10.06 -5.09
C PRO A 441 15.06 11.32 -4.93
N PHE A 442 15.77 11.47 -3.80
CA PHE A 442 16.52 12.68 -3.44
C PHE A 442 18.01 12.56 -3.69
N SER A 443 18.53 11.34 -3.89
CA SER A 443 19.93 11.09 -4.20
C SER A 443 20.28 11.32 -5.67
N ASP A 444 19.30 11.46 -6.55
CA ASP A 444 19.46 11.64 -8.00
C ASP A 444 19.07 13.08 -8.42
N ALA A 445 19.60 13.55 -9.54
CA ALA A 445 19.25 14.83 -10.17
C ALA A 445 17.76 15.01 -10.50
N ARG A 446 16.97 13.95 -10.29
CA ARG A 446 15.52 13.89 -10.49
C ARG A 446 14.69 14.24 -9.25
N ALA A 447 15.30 14.67 -8.16
CA ALA A 447 14.62 14.97 -6.89
C ALA A 447 13.40 15.92 -7.06
N ALA A 448 13.51 16.94 -7.91
CA ALA A 448 12.40 17.83 -8.21
C ALA A 448 11.17 17.11 -8.79
N ARG A 449 11.37 16.00 -9.53
CA ARG A 449 10.29 15.19 -10.10
C ARG A 449 9.61 14.29 -9.06
N ALA A 450 10.25 14.02 -7.93
CA ALA A 450 9.63 13.31 -6.82
C ALA A 450 8.54 14.17 -6.14
N ILE A 451 8.77 15.48 -6.07
CA ILE A 451 7.85 16.46 -5.48
C ILE A 451 6.77 16.87 -6.49
N LEU A 452 7.16 17.17 -7.72
CA LEU A 452 6.24 17.64 -8.76
C LEU A 452 5.37 16.49 -9.30
N ARG A 453 4.07 16.74 -9.45
CA ARG A 453 3.18 15.80 -10.14
C ARG A 453 3.17 16.10 -11.64
N PRO A 454 3.60 15.17 -12.52
CA PRO A 454 3.48 15.36 -13.95
C PRO A 454 2.00 15.26 -14.40
N ARG A 455 1.65 15.90 -15.51
CA ARG A 455 0.33 15.75 -16.12
C ARG A 455 0.12 14.29 -16.56
N LEU A 456 -1.00 13.68 -16.17
CA LEU A 456 -1.31 12.28 -16.51
C LEU A 456 -1.29 12.00 -18.02
N ILE A 457 -1.76 12.94 -18.83
CA ILE A 457 -1.79 12.84 -20.31
C ILE A 457 -0.39 12.62 -20.91
N ARG A 458 0.68 13.09 -20.24
CA ARG A 458 2.07 12.96 -20.70
C ARG A 458 2.81 11.82 -20.01
N GLN A 459 2.15 11.11 -19.11
CA GLN A 459 2.79 10.07 -18.32
C GLN A 459 2.60 8.72 -18.99
N LYS A 460 3.59 8.28 -19.75
CA LYS A 460 3.70 6.87 -20.10
C LYS A 460 4.24 6.10 -18.90
N TRP A 461 3.56 5.04 -18.49
CA TRP A 461 3.92 4.27 -17.30
C TRP A 461 5.33 3.68 -17.38
N ARG A 462 5.75 3.24 -18.58
CA ARG A 462 7.11 2.74 -18.84
C ARG A 462 8.19 3.82 -18.75
N GLU A 463 7.83 5.08 -18.98
CA GLU A 463 8.73 6.24 -18.96
C GLU A 463 8.52 7.12 -17.72
N ALA A 464 7.67 6.72 -16.76
CA ALA A 464 7.35 7.54 -15.61
C ALA A 464 8.60 7.89 -14.82
N ALA A 465 8.96 9.16 -14.90
CA ALA A 465 10.18 9.73 -14.34
C ALA A 465 10.26 9.63 -12.79
N LEU A 466 9.18 9.22 -12.15
CA LEU A 466 9.06 9.03 -10.71
C LEU A 466 9.37 7.59 -10.27
N ARG A 467 9.65 6.70 -11.21
CA ARG A 467 10.04 5.33 -10.88
C ARG A 467 11.55 5.28 -10.69
N PRO A 468 12.03 4.86 -9.53
CA PRO A 468 13.42 4.48 -9.39
C PRO A 468 13.74 3.41 -10.43
N GLN A 469 14.88 3.53 -11.13
CA GLN A 469 15.32 2.52 -12.11
C GLN A 469 15.45 1.14 -11.46
N ASP A 470 15.77 1.13 -10.18
CA ASP A 470 15.96 -0.08 -9.37
C ASP A 470 14.67 -0.89 -9.15
N LEU A 471 13.49 -0.31 -9.38
CA LEU A 471 12.19 -0.99 -9.26
C LEU A 471 11.70 -1.58 -10.58
N ARG A 472 12.37 -1.26 -11.69
CA ARG A 472 11.98 -1.74 -13.01
C ARG A 472 12.78 -2.98 -13.39
N ASN A 473 12.14 -3.89 -14.09
CA ASN A 473 12.87 -4.92 -14.82
C ASN A 473 13.73 -4.25 -15.90
N GLN A 474 15.05 -4.36 -15.78
CA GLN A 474 16.01 -3.79 -16.74
C GLN A 474 16.08 -4.57 -18.06
N GLY A 475 15.37 -5.71 -18.15
CA GLY A 475 15.36 -6.57 -19.34
C GLY A 475 14.57 -6.04 -20.55
N ASP A 476 13.69 -5.04 -20.35
CA ASP A 476 12.85 -4.48 -21.42
C ASP A 476 13.43 -3.17 -21.98
N GLY A 477 14.69 -3.19 -22.35
CA GLY A 477 15.37 -2.11 -23.07
C GLY A 477 15.16 -2.16 -24.59
N THR A 478 13.93 -2.47 -25.06
CA THR A 478 13.56 -2.36 -26.48
C THR A 478 12.21 -1.68 -26.62
#